data_f301ef68153a10316df3d89297282885
#
_entry.id   f301ef68153a10316df3d89297282885
#
_cell.length_a   1.000
_cell.length_b   1.000
_cell.length_c   1.000
_cell.angle_alpha   90.00
_cell.angle_beta   90.00
_cell.angle_gamma   90.00
#
_symmetry.space_group_name_H-M   'P 1'
#
loop_
_entity.id
_entity.type
_entity.pdbx_description
1 polymer ?
#
loop_
_entity_poly.entity_id
_entity_poly.type
_entity_poly.pdbx_seq_one_letter_code
_entity_poly.pdbx_strand_id
1 'polypeptide(L)'
;MSQASQAHDVTEATEQRLRVDLAACYRLVAHYGWDDLVFTHISARIPGDAHHFLINPYGMLFDEITASSLVKVDASGEKVAPSPYPINPAGFVIHSAIHDARPDVVCVLHVHTPQGVAVSAQKAGLLPISQQATVALASLGYHDYEGIALRDDEKPRLVNDLGRKTALVLRNHGLLTVGRSIADAFVAMFTLQRACEIQLLAQSGGVELVTVDPRIVSGVKSNVEAVTRGGGGALAWPGLLRRLERLDPSYKD
;
A
#
# COMPACT_ATOMS: atom_id res chain seq x y z
N MET A 1 -8.31 38.33 -6.81
CA MET A 1 -8.63 36.88 -6.80
C MET A 1 -9.41 36.58 -5.53
N SER A 2 -10.54 35.87 -5.62
CA SER A 2 -11.38 35.57 -4.43
C SER A 2 -10.74 34.46 -3.61
N GLN A 3 -11.02 34.40 -2.30
CA GLN A 3 -10.55 33.30 -1.42
C GLN A 3 -10.95 31.92 -1.95
N ALA A 4 -12.11 31.81 -2.61
CA ALA A 4 -12.59 30.58 -3.25
C ALA A 4 -11.71 30.14 -4.45
N SER A 5 -11.19 31.09 -5.25
CA SER A 5 -10.27 30.79 -6.36
C SER A 5 -8.93 30.28 -5.83
N GLN A 6 -8.40 30.90 -4.76
CA GLN A 6 -7.13 30.47 -4.16
C GLN A 6 -7.24 29.08 -3.50
N ALA A 7 -8.36 28.78 -2.84
CA ALA A 7 -8.60 27.46 -2.25
C ALA A 7 -8.73 26.37 -3.33
N HIS A 8 -9.38 26.68 -4.45
CA HIS A 8 -9.49 25.76 -5.58
C HIS A 8 -8.12 25.45 -6.21
N ASP A 9 -7.32 26.49 -6.47
CA ASP A 9 -5.96 26.36 -7.02
C ASP A 9 -5.03 25.52 -6.12
N VAL A 10 -5.12 25.66 -4.79
CA VAL A 10 -4.33 24.87 -3.83
C VAL A 10 -4.76 23.42 -3.81
N THR A 11 -6.07 23.14 -3.90
CA THR A 11 -6.60 21.78 -3.92
C THR A 11 -6.18 21.05 -5.19
N GLU A 12 -6.25 21.70 -6.34
CA GLU A 12 -5.87 21.15 -7.64
C GLU A 12 -4.36 20.85 -7.70
N ALA A 13 -3.51 21.76 -7.23
CA ALA A 13 -2.07 21.54 -7.13
C ALA A 13 -1.72 20.36 -6.19
N THR A 14 -2.51 20.18 -5.14
CA THR A 14 -2.34 19.07 -4.18
C THR A 14 -2.77 17.74 -4.80
N GLU A 15 -3.89 17.71 -5.53
CA GLU A 15 -4.34 16.52 -6.27
C GLU A 15 -3.32 16.11 -7.34
N GLN A 16 -2.77 17.09 -8.09
CA GLN A 16 -1.78 16.78 -9.13
C GLN A 16 -0.50 16.16 -8.53
N ARG A 17 -0.02 16.65 -7.41
CA ARG A 17 1.12 16.02 -6.70
C ARG A 17 0.79 14.60 -6.25
N LEU A 18 -0.41 14.39 -5.72
CA LEU A 18 -0.86 13.07 -5.29
C LEU A 18 -0.93 12.09 -6.47
N ARG A 19 -1.39 12.55 -7.65
CA ARG A 19 -1.42 11.77 -8.90
C ARG A 19 -0.01 11.33 -9.31
N VAL A 20 0.93 12.27 -9.34
CA VAL A 20 2.34 11.98 -9.67
C VAL A 20 2.95 10.98 -8.68
N ASP A 21 2.75 11.18 -7.39
CA ASP A 21 3.27 10.25 -6.36
C ASP A 21 2.62 8.86 -6.45
N LEU A 22 1.31 8.79 -6.74
CA LEU A 22 0.61 7.52 -6.89
C LEU A 22 1.05 6.77 -8.15
N ALA A 23 1.20 7.46 -9.27
CA ALA A 23 1.75 6.87 -10.50
C ALA A 23 3.19 6.37 -10.29
N ALA A 24 4.02 7.16 -9.58
CA ALA A 24 5.35 6.73 -9.19
C ALA A 24 5.32 5.45 -8.33
N CYS A 25 4.35 5.33 -7.42
CA CYS A 25 4.19 4.14 -6.59
C CYS A 25 3.89 2.90 -7.46
N TYR A 26 2.99 2.99 -8.42
CA TYR A 26 2.69 1.93 -9.39
C TYR A 26 3.93 1.50 -10.17
N ARG A 27 4.67 2.46 -10.74
CA ARG A 27 5.92 2.20 -11.47
C ARG A 27 6.99 1.55 -10.59
N LEU A 28 7.09 1.95 -9.32
CA LEU A 28 8.00 1.30 -8.37
C LEU A 28 7.57 -0.13 -8.05
N VAL A 29 6.28 -0.40 -7.86
CA VAL A 29 5.76 -1.76 -7.65
C VAL A 29 6.11 -2.65 -8.83
N ALA A 30 5.90 -2.19 -10.08
CA ALA A 30 6.32 -2.90 -11.29
C ALA A 30 7.85 -3.06 -11.36
N HIS A 31 8.62 -2.00 -11.06
CA HIS A 31 10.09 -2.04 -11.06
C HIS A 31 10.66 -3.09 -10.11
N TYR A 32 10.00 -3.33 -8.97
CA TYR A 32 10.41 -4.36 -8.01
C TYR A 32 9.82 -5.75 -8.31
N GLY A 33 8.99 -5.89 -9.36
CA GLY A 33 8.34 -7.15 -9.73
C GLY A 33 7.29 -7.60 -8.70
N TRP A 34 6.55 -6.64 -8.13
CA TRP A 34 5.51 -6.93 -7.12
C TRP A 34 4.10 -6.82 -7.69
N ASP A 35 3.96 -6.44 -8.95
CA ASP A 35 2.71 -6.42 -9.69
C ASP A 35 2.23 -7.84 -10.00
N ASP A 36 0.94 -7.99 -10.23
CA ASP A 36 0.28 -9.23 -10.66
C ASP A 36 -0.64 -8.88 -11.83
N LEU A 37 -0.03 -8.56 -12.97
CA LEU A 37 -0.71 -8.05 -14.17
C LEU A 37 -1.62 -6.86 -13.79
N VAL A 38 -2.95 -7.05 -13.90
CA VAL A 38 -3.96 -6.03 -13.62
C VAL A 38 -4.76 -6.30 -12.33
N PHE A 39 -4.38 -7.34 -11.56
CA PHE A 39 -5.22 -7.86 -10.48
C PHE A 39 -4.99 -7.21 -9.13
N THR A 40 -3.95 -6.41 -8.97
CA THR A 40 -3.69 -5.65 -7.75
C THR A 40 -3.96 -4.16 -7.94
N HIS A 41 -3.97 -3.41 -6.85
CA HIS A 41 -4.38 -2.01 -6.88
C HIS A 41 -3.75 -1.22 -5.73
N ILE A 42 -3.59 0.08 -5.98
CA ILE A 42 -3.15 1.05 -4.99
C ILE A 42 -4.11 2.24 -5.08
N SER A 43 -4.61 2.70 -3.94
CA SER A 43 -5.46 3.89 -3.92
C SER A 43 -4.89 4.97 -3.05
N ALA A 44 -5.23 6.22 -3.36
CA ALA A 44 -4.87 7.37 -2.54
C ALA A 44 -6.08 8.29 -2.34
N ARG A 45 -6.32 8.68 -1.08
CA ARG A 45 -7.35 9.66 -0.72
C ARG A 45 -6.91 11.04 -1.17
N ILE A 46 -7.78 11.75 -1.88
CA ILE A 46 -7.59 13.16 -2.22
C ILE A 46 -7.93 13.99 -0.98
N PRO A 47 -7.05 14.92 -0.56
CA PRO A 47 -7.35 15.82 0.54
C PRO A 47 -8.58 16.70 0.25
N GLY A 48 -9.44 16.91 1.26
CA GLY A 48 -10.66 17.70 1.18
C GLY A 48 -11.87 16.95 1.72
N ASP A 49 -13.03 17.58 1.71
CA ASP A 49 -14.25 17.07 2.35
C ASP A 49 -15.06 16.12 1.46
N ALA A 50 -14.70 15.95 0.19
CA ALA A 50 -15.50 15.22 -0.79
C ALA A 50 -15.32 13.69 -0.77
N HIS A 51 -14.45 13.13 0.08
CA HIS A 51 -14.14 11.70 0.17
C HIS A 51 -13.84 11.05 -1.20
N HIS A 52 -13.04 11.73 -2.03
CA HIS A 52 -12.62 11.22 -3.32
C HIS A 52 -11.29 10.46 -3.23
N PHE A 53 -11.11 9.50 -4.12
CA PHE A 53 -9.92 8.65 -4.19
C PHE A 53 -9.39 8.58 -5.61
N LEU A 54 -8.08 8.36 -5.73
CA LEU A 54 -7.42 7.98 -6.98
C LEU A 54 -7.14 6.48 -6.93
N ILE A 55 -7.35 5.79 -8.06
CA ILE A 55 -7.06 4.37 -8.24
C ILE A 55 -6.59 4.12 -9.69
N ASN A 56 -5.93 2.99 -9.93
CA ASN A 56 -5.49 2.64 -11.29
C ASN A 56 -6.65 2.33 -12.24
N PRO A 57 -6.47 2.63 -13.54
CA PRO A 57 -7.31 2.07 -14.60
C PRO A 57 -7.25 0.54 -14.58
N TYR A 58 -8.40 -0.12 -14.53
CA TYR A 58 -8.46 -1.57 -14.64
C TYR A 58 -8.20 -1.99 -16.09
N GLY A 59 -7.18 -2.81 -16.29
CA GLY A 59 -6.72 -3.26 -17.60
C GLY A 59 -5.42 -2.61 -18.07
N MET A 60 -4.88 -1.61 -17.35
CA MET A 60 -3.53 -1.11 -17.58
C MET A 60 -2.53 -1.82 -16.65
N LEU A 61 -1.37 -2.17 -17.18
CA LEU A 61 -0.25 -2.69 -16.39
C LEU A 61 0.35 -1.57 -15.53
N PHE A 62 0.99 -1.92 -14.43
CA PHE A 62 1.50 -0.92 -13.50
C PHE A 62 2.63 -0.07 -14.07
N ASP A 63 3.38 -0.59 -15.02
CA ASP A 63 4.42 0.14 -15.74
C ASP A 63 3.89 1.06 -16.85
N GLU A 64 2.58 1.04 -17.14
CA GLU A 64 1.91 1.97 -18.04
C GLU A 64 1.25 3.16 -17.33
N ILE A 65 1.06 3.06 -15.98
CA ILE A 65 0.30 4.06 -15.22
C ILE A 65 1.02 5.42 -15.24
N THR A 66 0.27 6.48 -15.56
CA THR A 66 0.68 7.88 -15.50
C THR A 66 -0.24 8.68 -14.57
N ALA A 67 0.17 9.88 -14.18
CA ALA A 67 -0.63 10.74 -13.32
C ALA A 67 -2.00 11.06 -13.94
N SER A 68 -2.06 11.29 -15.25
CA SER A 68 -3.30 11.57 -15.99
C SER A 68 -4.18 10.33 -16.18
N SER A 69 -3.61 9.11 -16.23
CA SER A 69 -4.38 7.88 -16.42
C SER A 69 -5.18 7.48 -15.18
N LEU A 70 -4.80 7.93 -13.98
CA LEU A 70 -5.46 7.58 -12.72
C LEU A 70 -6.92 8.02 -12.70
N VAL A 71 -7.79 7.08 -12.29
CA VAL A 71 -9.23 7.30 -12.20
C VAL A 71 -9.60 7.91 -10.86
N LYS A 72 -10.40 8.98 -10.88
CA LYS A 72 -10.95 9.62 -9.69
C LYS A 72 -12.34 9.07 -9.42
N VAL A 73 -12.56 8.55 -8.22
CA VAL A 73 -13.81 7.95 -7.77
C VAL A 73 -14.26 8.52 -6.42
N ASP A 74 -15.54 8.41 -6.13
CA ASP A 74 -16.12 8.70 -4.80
C ASP A 74 -16.09 7.47 -3.87
N ALA A 75 -16.68 7.60 -2.68
CA ALA A 75 -16.77 6.53 -1.70
C ALA A 75 -17.63 5.33 -2.14
N SER A 76 -18.50 5.49 -3.13
CA SER A 76 -19.29 4.40 -3.73
C SER A 76 -18.59 3.68 -4.89
N GLY A 77 -17.46 4.22 -5.36
CA GLY A 77 -16.73 3.71 -6.52
C GLY A 77 -17.17 4.30 -7.85
N GLU A 78 -18.08 5.29 -7.81
CA GLU A 78 -18.52 5.98 -9.02
C GLU A 78 -17.47 7.00 -9.46
N LYS A 79 -17.28 7.11 -10.77
CA LYS A 79 -16.35 8.08 -11.34
C LYS A 79 -16.86 9.50 -11.16
N VAL A 80 -16.05 10.35 -10.55
CA VAL A 80 -16.38 11.79 -10.36
C VAL A 80 -15.69 12.71 -11.38
N ALA A 81 -14.91 12.12 -12.27
CA ALA A 81 -14.31 12.80 -13.43
C ALA A 81 -14.36 11.88 -14.64
N PRO A 82 -14.42 12.44 -15.88
CA PRO A 82 -14.37 11.64 -17.10
C PRO A 82 -13.11 10.78 -17.17
N SER A 83 -13.28 9.49 -17.42
CA SER A 83 -12.19 8.56 -17.67
C SER A 83 -12.70 7.44 -18.61
N PRO A 84 -11.94 7.08 -19.65
CA PRO A 84 -12.29 5.98 -20.54
C PRO A 84 -12.12 4.60 -19.87
N TYR A 85 -11.41 4.54 -18.75
CA TYR A 85 -11.03 3.29 -18.12
C TYR A 85 -12.04 2.85 -17.06
N PRO A 86 -12.34 1.54 -16.94
CA PRO A 86 -13.05 0.98 -15.80
C PRO A 86 -12.17 0.98 -14.53
N ILE A 87 -12.78 0.72 -13.38
CA ILE A 87 -12.08 0.39 -12.13
C ILE A 87 -12.33 -1.07 -11.77
N ASN A 88 -11.44 -1.67 -10.95
CA ASN A 88 -11.63 -3.01 -10.41
C ASN A 88 -12.61 -2.97 -9.23
N PRO A 89 -13.82 -3.57 -9.32
CA PRO A 89 -14.81 -3.53 -8.25
C PRO A 89 -14.32 -4.23 -6.97
N ALA A 90 -13.63 -5.38 -7.10
CA ALA A 90 -13.12 -6.13 -5.96
C ALA A 90 -12.08 -5.34 -5.17
N GLY A 91 -11.18 -4.65 -5.88
CA GLY A 91 -10.19 -3.78 -5.25
C GLY A 91 -10.82 -2.62 -4.50
N PHE A 92 -11.88 -2.06 -5.05
CA PHE A 92 -12.55 -0.94 -4.43
C PHE A 92 -13.24 -1.31 -3.10
N VAL A 93 -13.83 -2.51 -2.97
CA VAL A 93 -14.47 -2.98 -1.73
C VAL A 93 -13.50 -2.93 -0.53
N ILE A 94 -12.30 -3.49 -0.68
CA ILE A 94 -11.27 -3.49 0.37
C ILE A 94 -10.79 -2.07 0.67
N HIS A 95 -10.47 -1.30 -0.37
CA HIS A 95 -9.88 0.02 -0.22
C HIS A 95 -10.86 1.03 0.36
N SER A 96 -12.13 1.05 -0.10
CA SER A 96 -13.15 1.94 0.45
C SER A 96 -13.39 1.66 1.93
N ALA A 97 -13.47 0.39 2.34
CA ALA A 97 -13.67 0.03 3.75
C ALA A 97 -12.56 0.59 4.65
N ILE A 98 -11.30 0.48 4.21
CA ILE A 98 -10.16 1.00 4.97
C ILE A 98 -10.18 2.53 5.00
N HIS A 99 -10.39 3.16 3.86
CA HIS A 99 -10.45 4.62 3.79
C HIS A 99 -11.57 5.19 4.65
N ASP A 100 -12.75 4.57 4.68
CA ASP A 100 -13.88 5.03 5.49
C ASP A 100 -13.59 4.90 6.99
N ALA A 101 -13.02 3.76 7.42
CA ALA A 101 -12.73 3.50 8.82
C ALA A 101 -11.49 4.23 9.36
N ARG A 102 -10.56 4.65 8.48
CA ARG A 102 -9.26 5.21 8.82
C ARG A 102 -9.02 6.55 8.12
N PRO A 103 -9.58 7.66 8.65
CA PRO A 103 -9.39 9.01 8.05
C PRO A 103 -7.91 9.46 8.05
N ASP A 104 -7.08 8.86 8.89
CA ASP A 104 -5.63 9.11 8.92
C ASP A 104 -4.86 8.38 7.80
N VAL A 105 -5.50 7.45 7.08
CA VAL A 105 -4.89 6.72 5.96
C VAL A 105 -5.10 7.50 4.66
N VAL A 106 -3.99 7.87 4.04
CA VAL A 106 -3.97 8.50 2.70
C VAL A 106 -3.83 7.45 1.61
N CYS A 107 -3.00 6.42 1.81
CA CYS A 107 -2.72 5.40 0.79
C CYS A 107 -2.98 3.99 1.32
N VAL A 108 -3.63 3.18 0.48
CA VAL A 108 -3.79 1.72 0.65
C VAL A 108 -3.10 1.04 -0.54
N LEU A 109 -2.17 0.12 -0.25
CA LEU A 109 -1.36 -0.60 -1.24
C LEU A 109 -1.51 -2.10 -1.02
N HIS A 110 -1.92 -2.83 -2.07
CA HIS A 110 -2.14 -4.28 -2.05
C HIS A 110 -1.39 -4.95 -3.20
N VAL A 111 -0.69 -6.07 -2.89
CA VAL A 111 0.08 -6.86 -3.86
C VAL A 111 -0.06 -8.36 -3.62
N HIS A 112 0.09 -9.15 -4.69
CA HIS A 112 0.07 -10.62 -4.69
C HIS A 112 1.44 -11.21 -5.00
N THR A 113 2.51 -10.69 -4.39
CA THR A 113 3.84 -11.23 -4.64
C THR A 113 3.91 -12.72 -4.28
N PRO A 114 4.60 -13.57 -5.06
CA PRO A 114 4.73 -15.00 -4.74
C PRO A 114 5.23 -15.25 -3.31
N GLN A 115 6.19 -14.43 -2.85
CA GLN A 115 6.75 -14.56 -1.50
C GLN A 115 5.74 -14.13 -0.43
N GLY A 116 5.00 -13.04 -0.66
CA GLY A 116 3.94 -12.58 0.24
C GLY A 116 2.83 -13.61 0.36
N VAL A 117 2.35 -14.15 -0.77
CA VAL A 117 1.32 -15.21 -0.81
C VAL A 117 1.84 -16.47 -0.10
N ALA A 118 3.07 -16.90 -0.37
CA ALA A 118 3.63 -18.09 0.26
C ALA A 118 3.74 -17.97 1.79
N VAL A 119 4.14 -16.80 2.31
CA VAL A 119 4.14 -16.54 3.77
C VAL A 119 2.71 -16.41 4.31
N SER A 120 1.78 -15.83 3.55
CA SER A 120 0.37 -15.71 3.96
C SER A 120 -0.30 -17.07 4.14
N ALA A 121 0.13 -18.09 3.41
CA ALA A 121 -0.35 -19.47 3.48
C ALA A 121 0.29 -20.28 4.62
N GLN A 122 1.34 -19.76 5.27
CA GLN A 122 1.97 -20.46 6.40
C GLN A 122 1.15 -20.23 7.68
N LYS A 123 0.85 -21.29 8.44
CA LYS A 123 0.11 -21.22 9.70
C LYS A 123 0.72 -20.24 10.68
N ALA A 124 2.06 -20.23 10.80
CA ALA A 124 2.78 -19.31 11.69
C ALA A 124 2.83 -17.87 11.15
N GLY A 125 2.57 -17.65 9.85
CA GLY A 125 2.71 -16.35 9.20
C GLY A 125 4.16 -15.86 9.16
N LEU A 126 4.36 -14.56 9.31
CA LEU A 126 5.69 -13.95 9.33
C LEU A 126 6.41 -14.26 10.64
N LEU A 127 7.62 -14.80 10.53
CA LEU A 127 8.46 -15.19 11.67
C LEU A 127 9.45 -14.07 12.04
N PRO A 128 9.79 -13.89 13.33
CA PRO A 128 10.75 -12.88 13.78
C PRO A 128 12.20 -13.37 13.58
N ILE A 129 12.61 -13.57 12.33
CA ILE A 129 13.93 -14.14 11.97
C ILE A 129 14.86 -13.15 11.30
N SER A 130 14.46 -11.89 11.18
CA SER A 130 15.27 -10.83 10.59
C SER A 130 14.89 -9.46 11.17
N GLN A 131 15.77 -8.47 11.04
CA GLN A 131 15.44 -7.09 11.41
C GLN A 131 14.24 -6.57 10.64
N GLN A 132 14.13 -6.88 9.34
CA GLN A 132 12.98 -6.49 8.51
C GLN A 132 11.68 -7.11 9.06
N ALA A 133 11.72 -8.38 9.44
CA ALA A 133 10.56 -9.05 10.03
C ALA A 133 10.16 -8.41 11.37
N THR A 134 11.11 -8.06 12.23
CA THR A 134 10.76 -7.39 13.51
C THR A 134 10.14 -6.02 13.31
N VAL A 135 10.58 -5.25 12.31
CA VAL A 135 9.97 -3.96 11.95
C VAL A 135 8.55 -4.16 11.43
N ALA A 136 8.33 -5.11 10.52
CA ALA A 136 7.01 -5.40 9.98
C ALA A 136 6.06 -5.89 11.09
N LEU A 137 6.48 -6.84 11.92
CA LEU A 137 5.70 -7.42 13.02
C LEU A 137 5.25 -6.37 14.05
N ALA A 138 5.97 -5.28 14.21
CA ALA A 138 5.61 -4.19 15.13
C ALA A 138 4.25 -3.55 14.82
N SER A 139 3.72 -3.72 13.58
CA SER A 139 2.44 -3.15 13.15
C SER A 139 1.72 -4.05 12.12
N LEU A 140 1.82 -5.38 12.28
CA LEU A 140 1.23 -6.37 11.39
C LEU A 140 -0.02 -6.99 11.99
N GLY A 141 -1.08 -7.13 11.18
CA GLY A 141 -2.26 -7.93 11.45
C GLY A 141 -2.41 -9.06 10.44
N TYR A 142 -3.42 -9.90 10.65
CA TYR A 142 -3.81 -10.97 9.75
C TYR A 142 -5.30 -10.90 9.51
N HIS A 143 -5.72 -11.18 8.29
CA HIS A 143 -7.13 -11.30 7.91
C HIS A 143 -7.31 -12.65 7.20
N ASP A 144 -8.32 -13.41 7.61
CA ASP A 144 -8.60 -14.72 7.04
C ASP A 144 -9.18 -14.59 5.63
N TYR A 145 -8.93 -15.60 4.78
CA TYR A 145 -9.41 -15.60 3.40
C TYR A 145 -10.91 -15.88 3.33
N GLU A 146 -11.67 -14.94 2.81
CA GLU A 146 -13.12 -15.05 2.65
C GLU A 146 -13.58 -15.20 1.18
N GLY A 147 -12.64 -15.41 0.26
CA GLY A 147 -12.88 -15.47 -1.18
C GLY A 147 -12.45 -14.20 -1.90
N ILE A 148 -12.97 -14.00 -3.12
CA ILE A 148 -12.75 -12.74 -3.86
C ILE A 148 -13.59 -11.67 -3.18
N ALA A 149 -12.98 -10.53 -2.84
CA ALA A 149 -13.59 -9.43 -2.07
C ALA A 149 -14.68 -8.69 -2.90
N LEU A 150 -15.84 -9.32 -3.03
CA LEU A 150 -17.02 -8.74 -3.71
C LEU A 150 -18.18 -8.47 -2.73
N ARG A 151 -18.01 -8.84 -1.45
CA ARG A 151 -19.08 -8.80 -0.46
C ARG A 151 -18.84 -7.69 0.56
N ASP A 152 -19.87 -6.91 0.83
CA ASP A 152 -19.81 -5.83 1.82
C ASP A 152 -19.74 -6.34 3.27
N ASP A 153 -20.18 -7.56 3.55
CA ASP A 153 -20.15 -8.13 4.89
C ASP A 153 -18.74 -8.51 5.40
N GLU A 154 -17.74 -8.56 4.52
CA GLU A 154 -16.32 -8.73 4.87
C GLU A 154 -15.71 -7.43 5.44
N LYS A 155 -16.15 -6.26 4.98
CA LYS A 155 -15.59 -4.94 5.32
C LYS A 155 -15.38 -4.73 6.83
N PRO A 156 -16.34 -5.00 7.73
CA PRO A 156 -16.16 -4.79 9.16
C PRO A 156 -15.06 -5.68 9.76
N ARG A 157 -14.90 -6.93 9.29
CA ARG A 157 -13.89 -7.85 9.78
C ARG A 157 -12.50 -7.43 9.34
N LEU A 158 -12.34 -7.08 8.06
CA LEU A 158 -11.09 -6.54 7.52
C LEU A 158 -10.62 -5.28 8.29
N VAL A 159 -11.54 -4.35 8.52
CA VAL A 159 -11.26 -3.11 9.28
C VAL A 159 -10.88 -3.42 10.72
N ASN A 160 -11.57 -4.35 11.38
CA ASN A 160 -11.24 -4.79 12.73
C ASN A 160 -9.84 -5.41 12.81
N ASP A 161 -9.48 -6.27 11.87
CA ASP A 161 -8.21 -6.96 11.82
C ASP A 161 -7.04 -6.00 11.56
N LEU A 162 -7.26 -5.01 10.68
CA LEU A 162 -6.32 -3.92 10.49
C LEU A 162 -6.18 -3.06 11.75
N GLY A 163 -7.30 -2.67 12.36
CA GLY A 163 -7.33 -1.79 13.52
C GLY A 163 -6.47 -0.54 13.30
N ARG A 164 -5.51 -0.30 14.19
CA ARG A 164 -4.53 0.81 14.08
C ARG A 164 -3.19 0.40 13.45
N LYS A 165 -3.10 -0.79 12.93
CA LYS A 165 -1.87 -1.31 12.30
C LYS A 165 -1.65 -0.66 10.93
N THR A 166 -0.44 -0.85 10.40
CA THR A 166 -0.03 -0.33 9.08
C THR A 166 0.09 -1.41 8.02
N ALA A 167 -0.06 -2.68 8.41
CA ALA A 167 0.04 -3.81 7.49
C ALA A 167 -0.92 -4.94 7.86
N LEU A 168 -1.42 -5.64 6.84
CA LEU A 168 -2.12 -6.92 6.94
C LEU A 168 -1.44 -7.96 6.05
N VAL A 169 -1.32 -9.17 6.57
CA VAL A 169 -1.22 -10.37 5.75
C VAL A 169 -2.64 -10.88 5.51
N LEU A 170 -3.07 -10.86 4.27
CA LEU A 170 -4.32 -11.47 3.83
C LEU A 170 -4.04 -12.96 3.61
N ARG A 171 -4.58 -13.83 4.46
CA ARG A 171 -4.31 -15.27 4.43
C ARG A 171 -4.63 -15.87 3.05
N ASN A 172 -3.69 -16.67 2.51
CA ASN A 172 -3.81 -17.33 1.20
C ASN A 172 -4.06 -16.36 0.01
N HIS A 173 -3.79 -15.05 0.19
CA HIS A 173 -4.15 -14.05 -0.80
C HIS A 173 -2.97 -13.11 -1.13
N GLY A 174 -2.42 -12.41 -0.13
CA GLY A 174 -1.35 -11.45 -0.40
C GLY A 174 -1.04 -10.52 0.77
N LEU A 175 -0.45 -9.39 0.45
CA LEU A 175 -0.03 -8.37 1.41
C LEU A 175 -0.78 -7.07 1.18
N LEU A 176 -1.14 -6.39 2.27
CA LEU A 176 -1.74 -5.07 2.23
C LEU A 176 -1.01 -4.15 3.22
N THR A 177 -0.73 -2.93 2.79
CA THR A 177 -0.19 -1.89 3.67
C THR A 177 -0.95 -0.59 3.53
N VAL A 178 -0.94 0.20 4.60
CA VAL A 178 -1.55 1.51 4.65
C VAL A 178 -0.55 2.55 5.14
N GLY A 179 -0.71 3.78 4.68
CA GLY A 179 0.16 4.88 5.06
C GLY A 179 -0.56 6.22 5.17
N ARG A 180 0.01 7.11 5.98
CA ARG A 180 -0.40 8.53 6.06
C ARG A 180 0.09 9.33 4.85
N SER A 181 0.89 8.70 4.02
CA SER A 181 1.35 9.14 2.71
C SER A 181 1.57 7.92 1.80
N ILE A 182 1.67 8.14 0.50
CA ILE A 182 2.05 7.10 -0.47
C ILE A 182 3.43 6.53 -0.13
N ALA A 183 4.35 7.39 0.25
CA ALA A 183 5.70 7.01 0.66
C ALA A 183 5.71 6.07 1.87
N ASP A 184 4.87 6.32 2.88
CA ASP A 184 4.77 5.48 4.07
C ASP A 184 4.20 4.09 3.75
N ALA A 185 3.13 4.03 2.93
CA ALA A 185 2.54 2.77 2.49
C ALA A 185 3.54 1.94 1.69
N PHE A 186 4.29 2.58 0.77
CA PHE A 186 5.31 1.91 -0.05
C PHE A 186 6.47 1.37 0.80
N VAL A 187 7.00 2.15 1.73
CA VAL A 187 8.13 1.70 2.59
C VAL A 187 7.68 0.60 3.54
N ALA A 188 6.45 0.65 4.05
CA ALA A 188 5.87 -0.43 4.83
C ALA A 188 5.79 -1.73 4.00
N MET A 189 5.31 -1.65 2.74
CA MET A 189 5.27 -2.78 1.81
C MET A 189 6.67 -3.30 1.50
N PHE A 190 7.62 -2.41 1.21
CA PHE A 190 9.01 -2.80 0.95
C PHE A 190 9.60 -3.61 2.12
N THR A 191 9.35 -3.17 3.34
CA THR A 191 9.86 -3.84 4.54
C THR A 191 9.18 -5.21 4.74
N LEU A 192 7.86 -5.28 4.58
CA LEU A 192 7.09 -6.51 4.73
C LEU A 192 7.46 -7.53 3.64
N GLN A 193 7.54 -7.09 2.39
CA GLN A 193 7.93 -7.94 1.26
C GLN A 193 9.35 -8.50 1.45
N ARG A 194 10.30 -7.64 1.86
CA ARG A 194 11.68 -8.07 2.14
C ARG A 194 11.74 -9.08 3.28
N ALA A 195 10.89 -8.95 4.29
CA ALA A 195 10.80 -9.91 5.38
C ALA A 195 10.27 -11.27 4.89
N CYS A 196 9.26 -11.29 4.01
CA CYS A 196 8.75 -12.50 3.39
C CYS A 196 9.82 -13.20 2.52
N GLU A 197 10.54 -12.46 1.69
CA GLU A 197 11.64 -12.98 0.88
C GLU A 197 12.72 -13.66 1.74
N ILE A 198 13.16 -12.97 2.80
CA ILE A 198 14.17 -13.49 3.73
C ILE A 198 13.67 -14.76 4.43
N GLN A 199 12.41 -14.79 4.85
CA GLN A 199 11.82 -15.97 5.49
C GLN A 199 11.88 -17.20 4.59
N LEU A 200 11.42 -17.08 3.35
CA LEU A 200 11.42 -18.20 2.40
C LEU A 200 12.84 -18.66 2.07
N LEU A 201 13.78 -17.74 1.88
CA LEU A 201 15.19 -18.07 1.67
C LEU A 201 15.79 -18.81 2.87
N ALA A 202 15.51 -18.36 4.09
CA ALA A 202 16.00 -19.01 5.31
C ALA A 202 15.38 -20.40 5.50
N GLN A 203 14.10 -20.59 5.15
CA GLN A 203 13.41 -21.86 5.25
C GLN A 203 13.81 -22.87 4.16
N SER A 204 14.31 -22.42 3.02
CA SER A 204 14.63 -23.28 1.86
C SER A 204 15.70 -24.32 2.16
N GLY A 205 16.60 -24.06 3.09
CA GLY A 205 17.68 -24.97 3.49
C GLY A 205 17.25 -26.08 4.47
N GLY A 206 16.03 -26.06 4.99
CA GLY A 206 15.53 -27.04 5.98
C GLY A 206 16.30 -27.04 7.31
N VAL A 207 17.07 -25.97 7.60
CA VAL A 207 17.85 -25.85 8.84
C VAL A 207 17.03 -25.21 9.95
N GLU A 208 17.43 -25.42 11.18
CA GLU A 208 16.84 -24.75 12.34
C GLU A 208 17.07 -23.23 12.26
N LEU A 209 16.03 -22.46 12.53
CA LEU A 209 16.06 -21.00 12.43
C LEU A 209 16.27 -20.37 13.81
N VAL A 210 17.12 -19.35 13.86
CA VAL A 210 17.28 -18.50 15.04
C VAL A 210 16.21 -17.42 15.01
N THR A 211 15.35 -17.38 16.03
CA THR A 211 14.34 -16.33 16.19
C THR A 211 14.86 -15.20 17.06
N VAL A 212 14.40 -13.97 16.78
CA VAL A 212 14.69 -12.79 17.60
C VAL A 212 13.92 -12.87 18.91
N ASP A 213 14.57 -12.53 20.02
CA ASP A 213 13.94 -12.51 21.35
C ASP A 213 12.66 -11.62 21.33
N PRO A 214 11.53 -12.11 21.85
CA PRO A 214 10.27 -11.35 21.89
C PRO A 214 10.39 -9.98 22.57
N ARG A 215 11.31 -9.84 23.55
CA ARG A 215 11.58 -8.57 24.23
C ARG A 215 12.18 -7.52 23.29
N ILE A 216 12.99 -7.96 22.34
CA ILE A 216 13.53 -7.08 21.28
C ILE A 216 12.41 -6.69 20.31
N VAL A 217 11.61 -7.67 19.85
CA VAL A 217 10.49 -7.41 18.92
C VAL A 217 9.52 -6.38 19.49
N SER A 218 9.18 -6.47 20.77
CA SER A 218 8.25 -5.53 21.43
C SER A 218 8.75 -4.08 21.47
N GLY A 219 10.06 -3.87 21.49
CA GLY A 219 10.69 -2.54 21.51
C GLY A 219 10.95 -1.92 20.13
N VAL A 220 10.80 -2.69 19.04
CA VAL A 220 11.22 -2.23 17.69
C VAL A 220 10.46 -0.99 17.23
N LYS A 221 9.17 -0.88 17.53
CA LYS A 221 8.36 0.27 17.10
C LYS A 221 8.94 1.59 17.59
N SER A 222 9.22 1.72 18.86
CA SER A 222 9.80 2.93 19.44
C SER A 222 11.21 3.22 18.90
N ASN A 223 12.00 2.17 18.64
CA ASN A 223 13.32 2.33 18.04
C ASN A 223 13.25 2.85 16.60
N VAL A 224 12.34 2.32 15.79
CA VAL A 224 12.11 2.79 14.42
C VAL A 224 11.63 4.24 14.43
N GLU A 225 10.69 4.61 15.28
CA GLU A 225 10.20 5.97 15.42
C GLU A 225 11.35 6.93 15.81
N ALA A 226 12.21 6.53 16.74
CA ALA A 226 13.36 7.34 17.16
C ALA A 226 14.38 7.55 16.02
N VAL A 227 14.74 6.49 15.30
CA VAL A 227 15.73 6.54 14.20
C VAL A 227 15.20 7.32 13.00
N THR A 228 13.94 7.12 12.63
CA THR A 228 13.33 7.78 11.47
C THR A 228 12.72 9.13 11.80
N ARG A 229 12.65 9.50 13.07
CA ARG A 229 11.92 10.69 13.58
C ARG A 229 10.47 10.74 13.06
N GLY A 230 9.84 9.58 12.93
CA GLY A 230 8.50 9.43 12.39
C GLY A 230 8.37 9.64 10.87
N GLY A 231 9.47 9.86 10.15
CA GLY A 231 9.47 10.18 8.73
C GLY A 231 10.00 9.06 7.81
N GLY A 232 9.76 7.79 8.14
CA GLY A 232 10.34 6.65 7.42
C GLY A 232 10.13 6.68 5.90
N GLY A 233 8.92 6.90 5.44
CA GLY A 233 8.60 7.05 4.02
C GLY A 233 9.26 8.28 3.39
N ALA A 234 9.18 9.42 4.05
CA ALA A 234 9.74 10.69 3.56
C ALA A 234 11.27 10.64 3.38
N LEU A 235 11.98 9.80 4.13
CA LEU A 235 13.43 9.64 3.97
C LEU A 235 13.80 8.90 2.67
N ALA A 236 13.06 7.86 2.32
CA ALA A 236 13.35 7.02 1.16
C ALA A 236 12.77 7.58 -0.15
N TRP A 237 11.60 8.21 -0.08
CA TRP A 237 10.79 8.59 -1.25
C TRP A 237 11.54 9.47 -2.27
N PRO A 238 12.25 10.53 -1.89
CA PRO A 238 13.00 11.33 -2.85
C PRO A 238 14.06 10.54 -3.62
N GLY A 239 14.66 9.53 -2.98
CA GLY A 239 15.62 8.63 -3.62
C GLY A 239 14.96 7.71 -4.64
N LEU A 240 13.76 7.21 -4.33
CA LEU A 240 12.96 6.37 -5.22
C LEU A 240 12.46 7.16 -6.43
N LEU A 241 11.98 8.40 -6.24
CA LEU A 241 11.60 9.28 -7.34
C LEU A 241 12.79 9.58 -8.27
N ARG A 242 13.97 9.89 -7.72
CA ARG A 242 15.17 10.07 -8.55
C ARG A 242 15.59 8.81 -9.31
N ARG A 243 15.27 7.62 -8.79
CA ARG A 243 15.47 6.36 -9.52
C ARG A 243 14.54 6.29 -10.74
N LEU A 244 13.23 6.51 -10.55
CA LEU A 244 12.26 6.52 -11.64
C LEU A 244 12.57 7.59 -12.69
N GLU A 245 12.98 8.77 -12.26
CA GLU A 245 13.38 9.86 -13.15
C GLU A 245 14.48 9.46 -14.13
N ARG A 246 15.42 8.60 -13.70
CA ARG A 246 16.47 8.07 -14.56
C ARG A 246 16.05 6.89 -15.42
N LEU A 247 15.02 6.16 -15.01
CA LEU A 247 14.51 4.98 -15.74
C LEU A 247 13.49 5.39 -16.80
N ASP A 248 12.42 6.04 -16.38
CA ASP A 248 11.34 6.53 -17.22
C ASP A 248 10.53 7.58 -16.46
N PRO A 249 10.64 8.88 -16.81
CA PRO A 249 9.91 9.95 -16.15
C PRO A 249 8.44 10.09 -16.58
N SER A 250 7.95 9.29 -17.54
CA SER A 250 6.61 9.41 -18.13
C SER A 250 5.46 9.18 -17.11
N TYR A 251 5.75 8.63 -15.94
CA TYR A 251 4.76 8.52 -14.88
C TYR A 251 4.15 9.86 -14.44
N LYS A 252 4.80 10.98 -14.78
CA LYS A 252 4.34 12.35 -14.44
C LYS A 252 3.28 12.90 -15.39
N ASP A 253 3.11 12.28 -16.58
CA ASP A 253 2.25 12.78 -17.67
C ASP A 253 0.76 12.69 -17.34
#